data_25e29bc16abb208809a58a337fb83491
#
_entry.id   25e29bc16abb208809a58a337fb83491
#
_cell.length_a   1.000
_cell.length_b   1.000
_cell.length_c   1.000
_cell.angle_alpha   90.00
_cell.angle_beta   90.00
_cell.angle_gamma   90.00
#
_symmetry.space_group_name_H-M   'P 1'
#
loop_
_entity.id
_entity.type
_entity.pdbx_description
1 polymer ?
#
loop_
_entity_poly.entity_id
_entity_poly.type
_entity_poly.pdbx_seq_one_letter_code
_entity_poly.pdbx_strand_id
1 'polypeptide(L)'
;MRYTKEIFDILSKGGFISQNSISQQRAHLYDAIEDDFNDYQEYFSGIGFLLEGGNGYYYFSRTENRVDLTDKVQRLAQWIDRVDFLKTFNNTFASGFTFRKSNILEKFSSDIELKEKARNLYMDIKTNEEKIEKLVADLERMGFVELENELDGTYKVTAAFHYIEELIDCLTIIETEES
;
A
#
# COMPACT_ATOMS: atom_id res chain seq x y z
N MET A 1 8.04 12.20 -23.99
CA MET A 1 7.92 11.22 -22.86
C MET A 1 9.21 10.42 -22.72
N ARG A 2 9.79 10.44 -21.56
CA ARG A 2 10.91 9.58 -21.17
C ARG A 2 10.37 8.53 -20.19
N TYR A 3 11.06 7.43 -19.99
CA TYR A 3 10.75 6.42 -18.96
C TYR A 3 9.42 5.65 -19.14
N THR A 4 8.80 5.68 -20.33
CA THR A 4 7.52 4.99 -20.59
C THR A 4 7.58 3.50 -20.28
N LYS A 5 8.70 2.85 -20.61
CA LYS A 5 8.92 1.42 -20.33
C LYS A 5 9.03 1.15 -18.84
N GLU A 6 9.85 1.92 -18.13
CA GLU A 6 10.09 1.77 -16.68
C GLU A 6 8.81 1.99 -15.89
N ILE A 7 8.03 3.01 -16.24
CA ILE A 7 6.71 3.29 -15.66
C ILE A 7 5.77 2.11 -15.91
N PHE A 8 5.69 1.65 -17.16
CA PHE A 8 4.85 0.50 -17.52
C PHE A 8 5.25 -0.78 -16.77
N ASP A 9 6.55 -1.06 -16.68
CA ASP A 9 7.07 -2.27 -16.01
C ASP A 9 6.69 -2.33 -14.52
N ILE A 10 6.52 -1.18 -13.86
CA ILE A 10 6.09 -1.09 -12.45
C ILE A 10 4.56 -1.17 -12.36
N LEU A 11 3.86 -0.26 -13.06
CA LEU A 11 2.42 -0.07 -12.88
C LEU A 11 1.58 -1.22 -13.47
N SER A 12 2.04 -1.85 -14.56
CA SER A 12 1.32 -2.99 -15.19
C SER A 12 1.27 -4.24 -14.32
N LYS A 13 2.19 -4.37 -13.36
CA LYS A 13 2.23 -5.44 -12.37
C LYS A 13 1.40 -5.15 -11.11
N GLY A 14 0.65 -4.04 -11.11
CA GLY A 14 -0.12 -3.59 -9.94
C GLY A 14 0.71 -2.84 -8.90
N GLY A 15 1.92 -2.40 -9.26
CA GLY A 15 2.76 -1.57 -8.39
C GLY A 15 2.33 -0.11 -8.39
N PHE A 16 2.95 0.67 -7.51
CA PHE A 16 2.78 2.11 -7.38
C PHE A 16 4.10 2.85 -7.63
N ILE A 17 4.00 4.08 -8.10
CA ILE A 17 5.11 5.02 -8.17
C ILE A 17 4.79 6.15 -7.20
N SER A 18 5.60 6.27 -6.12
CA SER A 18 5.37 7.21 -5.03
C SER A 18 6.42 8.32 -5.03
N GLN A 19 5.99 9.57 -4.74
CA GLN A 19 6.87 10.73 -4.67
C GLN A 19 7.96 10.60 -3.59
N ASN A 20 7.64 9.92 -2.48
CA ASN A 20 8.54 9.74 -1.34
C ASN A 20 9.28 8.39 -1.36
N SER A 21 9.39 7.75 -2.52
CA SER A 21 10.17 6.52 -2.68
C SER A 21 11.61 6.73 -2.26
N ILE A 22 12.18 5.73 -1.58
CA ILE A 22 13.60 5.69 -1.20
C ILE A 22 14.49 5.56 -2.44
N SER A 23 14.00 4.86 -3.45
CA SER A 23 14.67 4.74 -4.74
C SER A 23 14.61 6.06 -5.50
N GLN A 24 15.76 6.71 -5.67
CA GLN A 24 15.87 7.93 -6.48
C GLN A 24 15.33 7.74 -7.90
N GLN A 25 15.54 6.56 -8.48
CA GLN A 25 15.01 6.24 -9.81
C GLN A 25 13.48 6.26 -9.79
N ARG A 26 12.81 5.67 -8.79
CA ARG A 26 11.35 5.70 -8.69
C ARG A 26 10.80 7.10 -8.43
N ALA A 27 11.48 7.88 -7.57
CA ALA A 27 11.12 9.28 -7.35
C ALA A 27 11.18 10.09 -8.65
N HIS A 28 12.22 9.90 -9.48
CA HIS A 28 12.29 10.52 -10.81
C HIS A 28 11.19 10.07 -11.78
N LEU A 29 10.68 8.83 -11.66
CA LEU A 29 9.53 8.41 -12.45
C LEU A 29 8.26 9.13 -12.01
N TYR A 30 8.10 9.39 -10.71
CA TYR A 30 7.00 10.19 -10.19
C TYR A 30 7.04 11.61 -10.79
N ASP A 31 8.19 12.29 -10.69
CA ASP A 31 8.36 13.63 -11.23
C ASP A 31 8.09 13.68 -12.74
N ALA A 32 8.56 12.68 -13.48
CA ALA A 32 8.34 12.62 -14.92
C ALA A 32 6.85 12.46 -15.30
N ILE A 33 6.08 11.68 -14.50
CA ILE A 33 4.63 11.58 -14.70
C ILE A 33 3.94 12.90 -14.33
N GLU A 34 4.34 13.54 -13.23
CA GLU A 34 3.80 14.83 -12.79
C GLU A 34 3.97 15.91 -13.86
N ASP A 35 5.17 15.98 -14.47
CA ASP A 35 5.50 16.97 -15.51
C ASP A 35 4.72 16.78 -16.80
N ASP A 36 4.46 15.53 -17.22
CA ASP A 36 3.86 15.18 -18.51
C ASP A 36 2.61 14.29 -18.35
N PHE A 37 1.82 14.46 -17.28
CA PHE A 37 0.72 13.56 -16.90
C PHE A 37 -0.25 13.25 -18.05
N ASN A 38 -0.71 14.28 -18.75
CA ASN A 38 -1.69 14.11 -19.83
C ASN A 38 -1.12 13.25 -20.98
N ASP A 39 0.14 13.44 -21.32
CA ASP A 39 0.81 12.69 -22.40
C ASP A 39 0.96 11.21 -22.02
N TYR A 40 1.33 10.92 -20.75
CA TYR A 40 1.40 9.55 -20.25
C TYR A 40 0.00 8.91 -20.17
N GLN A 41 -1.00 9.65 -19.72
CA GLN A 41 -2.38 9.16 -19.63
C GLN A 41 -2.92 8.81 -21.02
N GLU A 42 -2.74 9.66 -22.01
CA GLU A 42 -3.13 9.40 -23.41
C GLU A 42 -2.41 8.18 -23.97
N TYR A 43 -1.10 8.10 -23.79
CA TYR A 43 -0.29 6.98 -24.27
C TYR A 43 -0.74 5.65 -23.69
N PHE A 44 -0.90 5.57 -22.36
CA PHE A 44 -1.26 4.31 -21.71
C PHE A 44 -2.72 3.94 -21.95
N SER A 45 -3.63 4.90 -22.08
CA SER A 45 -5.02 4.63 -22.45
C SER A 45 -5.13 3.99 -23.83
N GLY A 46 -4.26 4.38 -24.77
CA GLY A 46 -4.17 3.78 -26.11
C GLY A 46 -3.81 2.30 -26.12
N ILE A 47 -3.23 1.78 -25.04
CA ILE A 47 -2.90 0.36 -24.87
C ILE A 47 -3.73 -0.32 -23.77
N GLY A 48 -4.84 0.32 -23.33
CA GLY A 48 -5.83 -0.26 -22.42
C GLY A 48 -5.52 -0.14 -20.91
N PHE A 49 -4.63 0.78 -20.53
CA PHE A 49 -4.33 1.08 -19.11
C PHE A 49 -4.73 2.51 -18.79
N LEU A 50 -5.43 2.69 -17.68
CA LEU A 50 -5.80 4.00 -17.19
C LEU A 50 -4.78 4.43 -16.12
N LEU A 51 -4.00 5.48 -16.44
CA LEU A 51 -3.09 6.09 -15.47
C LEU A 51 -3.90 6.98 -14.53
N GLU A 52 -3.86 6.67 -13.25
CA GLU A 52 -4.54 7.42 -12.20
C GLU A 52 -3.54 7.87 -11.14
N GLY A 53 -3.83 9.00 -10.52
CA GLY A 53 -3.03 9.57 -9.45
C GLY A 53 -3.86 9.80 -8.20
N GLY A 54 -3.20 9.66 -7.05
CA GLY A 54 -3.70 10.03 -5.73
C GLY A 54 -2.77 11.02 -5.05
N ASN A 55 -2.84 11.10 -3.73
CA ASN A 55 -2.02 12.00 -2.94
C ASN A 55 -0.56 11.51 -2.88
N GLY A 56 0.25 11.92 -3.86
CA GLY A 56 1.67 11.61 -3.95
C GLY A 56 2.01 10.23 -4.53
N TYR A 57 1.11 9.62 -5.29
CA TYR A 57 1.36 8.35 -5.95
C TYR A 57 0.62 8.24 -7.28
N TYR A 58 1.10 7.33 -8.18
CA TYR A 58 0.46 6.94 -9.43
C TYR A 58 0.32 5.42 -9.51
N TYR A 59 -0.74 4.98 -10.19
CA TYR A 59 -1.03 3.56 -10.44
C TYR A 59 -1.82 3.37 -11.72
N PHE A 60 -1.94 2.11 -12.19
CA PHE A 60 -2.86 1.77 -13.25
C PHE A 60 -4.14 1.17 -12.70
N SER A 61 -5.28 1.71 -13.13
CA SER A 61 -6.57 1.03 -13.02
C SER A 61 -6.92 0.33 -14.33
N ARG A 62 -7.83 -0.64 -14.25
CA ARG A 62 -8.39 -1.35 -15.40
C ARG A 62 -9.89 -1.43 -15.24
N THR A 63 -10.61 -1.44 -16.37
CA THR A 63 -12.04 -1.78 -16.36
C THR A 63 -12.17 -3.27 -15.99
N GLU A 64 -12.77 -3.56 -14.85
CA GLU A 64 -12.87 -4.90 -14.28
C GLU A 64 -14.26 -5.50 -14.53
N ASN A 65 -14.34 -6.82 -14.66
CA ASN A 65 -15.60 -7.56 -14.69
C ASN A 65 -16.11 -7.85 -13.27
N ARG A 66 -17.34 -8.40 -13.12
CA ARG A 66 -17.94 -8.66 -11.81
C ARG A 66 -17.16 -9.66 -10.94
N VAL A 67 -16.49 -10.63 -11.55
CA VAL A 67 -15.72 -11.65 -10.82
C VAL A 67 -14.47 -11.00 -10.21
N ASP A 68 -13.77 -10.20 -11.01
CA ASP A 68 -12.59 -9.47 -10.54
C ASP A 68 -12.93 -8.49 -9.41
N LEU A 69 -14.11 -7.86 -9.46
CA LEU A 69 -14.61 -6.98 -8.39
C LEU A 69 -14.83 -7.75 -7.07
N THR A 70 -15.40 -8.96 -7.12
CA THR A 70 -15.62 -9.78 -5.93
C THR A 70 -14.31 -10.15 -5.25
N ASP A 71 -13.33 -10.60 -6.02
CA ASP A 71 -12.00 -10.95 -5.52
C ASP A 71 -11.26 -9.71 -4.96
N LYS A 72 -11.48 -8.55 -5.55
CA LYS A 72 -10.91 -7.28 -5.08
C LYS A 72 -11.52 -6.87 -3.73
N VAL A 73 -12.83 -6.99 -3.57
CA VAL A 73 -13.52 -6.71 -2.30
C VAL A 73 -13.06 -7.64 -1.20
N GLN A 74 -12.90 -8.94 -1.47
CA GLN A 74 -12.40 -9.90 -0.48
C GLN A 74 -10.95 -9.57 -0.04
N ARG A 75 -10.09 -9.23 -0.98
CA ARG A 75 -8.72 -8.78 -0.66
C ARG A 75 -8.71 -7.49 0.14
N LEU A 76 -9.61 -6.57 -0.18
CA LEU A 76 -9.75 -5.31 0.54
C LEU A 76 -10.20 -5.52 1.99
N ALA A 77 -11.14 -6.45 2.24
CA ALA A 77 -11.56 -6.81 3.60
C ALA A 77 -10.39 -7.26 4.48
N GLN A 78 -9.46 -8.05 3.92
CA GLN A 78 -8.23 -8.44 4.65
C GLN A 78 -7.33 -7.22 4.97
N TRP A 79 -7.34 -6.20 4.13
CA TRP A 79 -6.56 -4.98 4.37
C TRP A 79 -7.16 -4.10 5.46
N ILE A 80 -8.48 -4.15 5.68
CA ILE A 80 -9.12 -3.45 6.81
C ILE A 80 -8.49 -3.88 8.14
N ASP A 81 -8.41 -5.19 8.39
CA ASP A 81 -7.81 -5.72 9.61
C ASP A 81 -6.32 -5.36 9.74
N ARG A 82 -5.58 -5.39 8.62
CA ARG A 82 -4.15 -5.04 8.60
C ARG A 82 -3.91 -3.56 8.89
N VAL A 83 -4.70 -2.67 8.28
CA VAL A 83 -4.59 -1.22 8.51
C VAL A 83 -5.03 -0.87 9.93
N ASP A 84 -6.11 -1.47 10.43
CA ASP A 84 -6.56 -1.30 11.80
C ASP A 84 -5.49 -1.74 12.81
N PHE A 85 -4.84 -2.88 12.58
CA PHE A 85 -3.70 -3.32 13.38
C PHE A 85 -2.54 -2.32 13.35
N LEU A 86 -2.16 -1.80 12.18
CA LEU A 86 -1.07 -0.83 12.03
C LEU A 86 -1.39 0.50 12.72
N LYS A 87 -2.64 0.98 12.64
CA LYS A 87 -3.10 2.19 13.33
C LYS A 87 -3.17 1.98 14.86
N THR A 88 -3.47 0.77 15.33
CA THR A 88 -3.39 0.42 16.74
C THR A 88 -1.94 0.34 17.23
N PHE A 89 -1.03 -0.20 16.41
CA PHE A 89 0.40 -0.15 16.70
C PHE A 89 0.87 1.30 16.85
N ASN A 90 0.50 2.18 15.93
CA ASN A 90 0.77 3.61 16.04
C ASN A 90 -0.27 4.41 15.25
N ASN A 91 -1.00 5.29 15.93
CA ASN A 91 -2.06 6.09 15.31
C ASN A 91 -1.54 7.08 14.26
N THR A 92 -0.25 7.36 14.22
CA THR A 92 0.41 8.18 13.19
C THR A 92 0.98 7.36 12.03
N PHE A 93 0.66 6.05 11.97
CA PHE A 93 1.11 5.18 10.87
C PHE A 93 0.48 5.64 9.56
N ALA A 94 1.26 6.36 8.77
CA ALA A 94 0.85 6.98 7.51
C ALA A 94 2.08 7.23 6.62
N SER A 95 1.88 7.79 5.44
CA SER A 95 2.96 8.17 4.53
C SER A 95 4.09 8.92 5.24
N GLY A 96 5.32 8.49 5.06
CA GLY A 96 6.52 9.04 5.68
C GLY A 96 6.86 8.47 7.07
N PHE A 97 5.97 7.71 7.71
CA PHE A 97 6.25 7.05 8.98
C PHE A 97 7.34 5.98 8.80
N THR A 98 8.24 5.88 9.77
CA THR A 98 9.32 4.88 9.78
C THR A 98 9.16 3.94 10.97
N PHE A 99 9.45 2.66 10.77
CA PHE A 99 9.32 1.65 11.81
C PHE A 99 10.26 0.46 11.57
N ARG A 100 10.44 -0.35 12.61
CA ARG A 100 11.10 -1.66 12.53
C ARG A 100 10.14 -2.75 12.99
N LYS A 101 10.28 -3.96 12.44
CA LYS A 101 9.49 -5.12 12.89
C LYS A 101 9.63 -5.36 14.39
N SER A 102 10.84 -5.17 14.94
CA SER A 102 11.11 -5.27 16.38
C SER A 102 10.24 -4.31 17.21
N ASN A 103 9.99 -3.08 16.72
CA ASN A 103 9.15 -2.12 17.45
C ASN A 103 7.71 -2.61 17.60
N ILE A 104 7.17 -3.29 16.59
CA ILE A 104 5.84 -3.90 16.65
C ILE A 104 5.85 -5.05 17.67
N LEU A 105 6.85 -5.93 17.62
CA LEU A 105 6.95 -7.08 18.51
C LEU A 105 7.16 -6.68 19.97
N GLU A 106 7.97 -5.67 20.25
CA GLU A 106 8.18 -5.13 21.59
C GLU A 106 6.87 -4.63 22.21
N LYS A 107 6.02 -3.98 21.41
CA LYS A 107 4.74 -3.45 21.88
C LYS A 107 3.76 -4.53 22.30
N PHE A 108 3.86 -5.74 21.76
CA PHE A 108 3.04 -6.88 22.21
C PHE A 108 3.22 -7.20 23.71
N SER A 109 4.34 -6.86 24.32
CA SER A 109 4.56 -7.13 25.74
C SER A 109 3.60 -6.33 26.64
N SER A 110 3.18 -5.14 26.21
CA SER A 110 2.42 -4.17 27.01
C SER A 110 1.03 -3.82 26.45
N ASP A 111 0.76 -4.11 25.18
CA ASP A 111 -0.47 -3.70 24.48
C ASP A 111 -1.39 -4.92 24.23
N ILE A 112 -2.45 -5.03 25.04
CA ILE A 112 -3.43 -6.12 24.96
C ILE A 112 -4.28 -5.99 23.69
N GLU A 113 -4.68 -4.77 23.31
CA GLU A 113 -5.50 -4.53 22.12
C GLU A 113 -4.73 -4.94 20.86
N LEU A 114 -3.47 -4.56 20.76
CA LEU A 114 -2.60 -4.95 19.66
C LEU A 114 -2.48 -6.48 19.54
N LYS A 115 -2.36 -7.19 20.68
CA LYS A 115 -2.35 -8.66 20.70
C LYS A 115 -3.64 -9.26 20.17
N GLU A 116 -4.79 -8.71 20.56
CA GLU A 116 -6.09 -9.21 20.13
C GLU A 116 -6.27 -8.99 18.62
N LYS A 117 -5.93 -7.82 18.10
CA LYS A 117 -5.99 -7.54 16.65
C LYS A 117 -5.03 -8.43 15.86
N ALA A 118 -3.85 -8.74 16.37
CA ALA A 118 -2.93 -9.67 15.74
C ALA A 118 -3.49 -11.09 15.56
N ARG A 119 -4.48 -11.51 16.36
CA ARG A 119 -5.13 -12.82 16.19
C ARG A 119 -5.88 -12.92 14.87
N ASN A 120 -6.46 -11.81 14.39
CA ASN A 120 -7.20 -11.75 13.13
C ASN A 120 -6.28 -11.69 11.89
N LEU A 121 -5.00 -11.34 12.10
CA LEU A 121 -4.02 -11.34 11.02
C LEU A 121 -3.60 -12.78 10.71
N TYR A 122 -3.67 -13.19 9.43
CA TYR A 122 -3.12 -14.46 8.95
C TYR A 122 -3.45 -15.63 9.89
N MET A 123 -4.71 -16.02 9.93
CA MET A 123 -5.24 -17.03 10.89
C MET A 123 -4.56 -18.39 10.80
N ASP A 124 -3.93 -18.70 9.67
CA ASP A 124 -3.13 -19.90 9.40
C ASP A 124 -1.70 -19.83 9.99
N ILE A 125 -1.23 -18.65 10.35
CA ILE A 125 0.10 -18.43 10.95
C ILE A 125 -0.01 -18.40 12.47
N LYS A 126 0.85 -19.17 13.15
CA LYS A 126 0.73 -19.40 14.59
C LYS A 126 1.48 -18.38 15.44
N THR A 127 2.65 -17.94 15.01
CA THR A 127 3.49 -17.04 15.82
C THR A 127 3.32 -15.58 15.41
N ASN A 128 3.44 -14.68 16.38
CA ASN A 128 3.36 -13.25 16.11
C ASN A 128 4.53 -12.77 15.23
N GLU A 129 5.71 -13.33 15.43
CA GLU A 129 6.90 -13.04 14.63
C GLU A 129 6.65 -13.32 13.13
N GLU A 130 6.15 -14.52 12.83
CA GLU A 130 5.83 -14.90 11.45
C GLU A 130 4.69 -14.02 10.85
N LYS A 131 3.70 -13.65 11.66
CA LYS A 131 2.63 -12.74 11.22
C LYS A 131 3.17 -11.36 10.86
N ILE A 132 4.06 -10.79 11.67
CA ILE A 132 4.67 -9.49 11.40
C ILE A 132 5.61 -9.57 10.19
N GLU A 133 6.40 -10.64 10.06
CA GLU A 133 7.20 -10.88 8.86
C GLU A 133 6.33 -10.88 7.59
N LYS A 134 5.22 -11.63 7.63
CA LYS A 134 4.28 -11.73 6.52
C LYS A 134 3.59 -10.39 6.21
N LEU A 135 3.19 -9.65 7.25
CA LEU A 135 2.56 -8.34 7.10
C LEU A 135 3.50 -7.34 6.39
N VAL A 136 4.73 -7.25 6.86
CA VAL A 136 5.72 -6.33 6.28
C VAL A 136 6.08 -6.76 4.85
N ALA A 137 6.23 -8.06 4.59
CA ALA A 137 6.44 -8.57 3.24
C ALA A 137 5.28 -8.25 2.28
N ASP A 138 4.02 -8.33 2.75
CA ASP A 138 2.85 -7.97 1.95
C ASP A 138 2.79 -6.45 1.70
N LEU A 139 3.10 -5.62 2.71
CA LEU A 139 3.19 -4.16 2.55
C LEU A 139 4.26 -3.77 1.52
N GLU A 140 5.43 -4.40 1.58
CA GLU A 140 6.55 -4.15 0.67
C GLU A 140 6.21 -4.61 -0.76
N ARG A 141 5.63 -5.80 -0.91
CA ARG A 141 5.17 -6.34 -2.20
C ARG A 141 4.13 -5.44 -2.86
N MET A 142 3.23 -4.84 -2.08
CA MET A 142 2.22 -3.89 -2.57
C MET A 142 2.80 -2.50 -2.86
N GLY A 143 4.02 -2.22 -2.41
CA GLY A 143 4.65 -0.91 -2.57
C GLY A 143 4.21 0.13 -1.52
N PHE A 144 3.57 -0.29 -0.43
CA PHE A 144 3.13 0.58 0.67
C PHE A 144 4.23 0.91 1.66
N VAL A 145 5.28 0.08 1.72
CA VAL A 145 6.51 0.36 2.47
C VAL A 145 7.74 0.01 1.64
N GLU A 146 8.84 0.65 1.95
CA GLU A 146 10.15 0.35 1.38
C GLU A 146 11.18 0.21 2.51
N LEU A 147 12.14 -0.71 2.35
CA LEU A 147 13.25 -0.86 3.28
C LEU A 147 14.20 0.34 3.15
N GLU A 148 14.23 1.21 4.16
CA GLU A 148 15.03 2.44 4.16
C GLU A 148 16.46 2.19 4.60
N ASN A 149 16.65 1.33 5.59
CA ASN A 149 17.96 1.01 6.12
C ASN A 149 18.08 -0.50 6.38
N GLU A 150 18.91 -1.17 5.60
CA GLU A 150 19.16 -2.61 5.74
C GLU A 150 19.92 -2.96 7.03
N LEU A 151 20.76 -2.06 7.55
CA LEU A 151 21.61 -2.34 8.71
C LEU A 151 20.80 -2.51 9.99
N ASP A 152 19.73 -1.72 10.16
CA ASP A 152 18.89 -1.77 11.36
C ASP A 152 17.45 -2.25 11.06
N GLY A 153 17.15 -2.58 9.82
CA GLY A 153 15.84 -3.07 9.39
C GLY A 153 14.73 -2.02 9.47
N THR A 154 15.05 -0.75 9.24
CA THR A 154 14.06 0.34 9.23
C THR A 154 13.32 0.38 7.90
N TYR A 155 12.00 0.37 7.95
CA TYR A 155 11.08 0.56 6.83
C TYR A 155 10.47 1.96 6.88
N LYS A 156 10.16 2.50 5.69
CA LYS A 156 9.44 3.75 5.52
C LYS A 156 8.13 3.51 4.78
N VAL A 157 7.05 4.10 5.27
CA VAL A 157 5.74 4.08 4.61
C VAL A 157 5.74 5.03 3.42
N THR A 158 5.37 4.54 2.26
CA THR A 158 5.31 5.32 1.01
C THR A 158 3.99 6.08 0.89
N ALA A 159 3.94 7.05 -0.02
CA ALA A 159 2.70 7.78 -0.33
C ALA A 159 1.59 6.86 -0.88
N ALA A 160 1.96 5.73 -1.51
CA ALA A 160 0.99 4.73 -1.99
C ALA A 160 0.09 4.15 -0.87
N PHE A 161 0.50 4.26 0.41
CA PHE A 161 -0.33 3.82 1.53
C PHE A 161 -1.66 4.59 1.61
N HIS A 162 -1.71 5.84 1.14
CA HIS A 162 -2.97 6.60 1.03
C HIS A 162 -4.02 5.88 0.18
N TYR A 163 -3.60 5.14 -0.85
CA TYR A 163 -4.54 4.38 -1.68
C TYR A 163 -5.39 3.41 -0.87
N ILE A 164 -4.77 2.63 0.03
CA ILE A 164 -5.51 1.68 0.85
C ILE A 164 -6.34 2.37 1.94
N GLU A 165 -5.86 3.48 2.50
CA GLU A 165 -6.61 4.29 3.46
C GLU A 165 -7.89 4.84 2.80
N GLU A 166 -7.79 5.45 1.64
CA GLU A 166 -8.92 5.99 0.88
C GLU A 166 -9.95 4.91 0.50
N LEU A 167 -9.50 3.72 0.10
CA LEU A 167 -10.41 2.61 -0.20
C LEU A 167 -11.18 2.13 1.05
N ILE A 168 -10.54 2.06 2.20
CA ILE A 168 -11.17 1.66 3.46
C ILE A 168 -12.20 2.71 3.89
N ASP A 169 -11.88 4.00 3.77
CA ASP A 169 -12.80 5.10 4.09
C ASP A 169 -14.05 5.06 3.21
N CYS A 170 -13.91 4.78 1.91
CA CYS A 170 -15.05 4.62 1.00
C CYS A 170 -15.98 3.48 1.41
N LEU A 171 -15.44 2.34 1.87
CA LEU A 171 -16.26 1.20 2.34
C LEU A 171 -17.03 1.54 3.62
N THR A 172 -16.39 2.22 4.56
CA THR A 172 -17.01 2.60 5.83
C THR A 172 -18.20 3.55 5.61
N ILE A 173 -18.11 4.46 4.63
CA ILE A 173 -19.22 5.37 4.28
C ILE A 173 -20.42 4.59 3.71
N ILE A 174 -20.20 3.62 2.85
CA ILE A 174 -21.27 2.80 2.26
C ILE A 174 -22.04 2.02 3.35
N GLU A 175 -21.35 1.42 4.30
CA GLU A 175 -21.98 0.67 5.41
C GLU A 175 -22.84 1.57 6.32
N THR A 176 -22.45 2.82 6.51
CA THR A 176 -23.23 3.78 7.32
C THR A 176 -24.46 4.34 6.61
N GLU A 177 -24.47 4.38 5.28
CA GLU A 177 -25.64 4.83 4.50
C GLU A 177 -26.70 3.74 4.31
N GLU A 178 -26.34 2.47 4.45
CA GLU A 178 -27.26 1.32 4.37
C GLU A 178 -27.86 0.91 5.73
N SER A 179 -27.51 1.57 6.82
CA SER A 179 -27.96 1.29 8.20
C SER A 179 -28.99 2.31 8.66
#